data_5ecce5b552c2832de2491b3446bfc145
#
_entry.id   5ecce5b552c2832de2491b3446bfc145
#
_cell.length_a   1.000
_cell.length_b   1.000
_cell.length_c   1.000
_cell.angle_alpha   90.00
_cell.angle_beta   90.00
_cell.angle_gamma   90.00
#
_symmetry.space_group_name_H-M   'P 1'
#
loop_
_entity.id
_entity.type
_entity.pdbx_description
1 polymer ?
#
loop_
_entity_poly.entity_id
_entity_poly.type
_entity_poly.pdbx_seq_one_letter_code
_entity_poly.pdbx_strand_id
1 'polypeptide(L)'
;MIGLLHPGEMGAAIGHCLTKSGHTVLWASEGRSPATQDRAKAAGLSDAGTVAAVAGQAGIILSVCPPHAATDVAWAVHGFRGLYVDANAISPGTAREVAQMITDTGGRYVDGGIIGLPPTASRTTRLYLSGPDAEKVQALFTGSDLDARIAGKALTAASGVKMAYGAWTKGTAALILAIRELAREEGVEETLLAEWALSQPRLEERSQGSARAAEAKGWRWVAEMEEIAATMAAAGLPDGFHLAAAEIFRRYPRSDSA
;
A
#
# COMPACT_ATOMS: atom_id res chain seq x y z
N MET A 1 -2.74 -4.04 23.27
CA MET A 1 -2.99 -2.80 22.54
C MET A 1 -2.22 -2.83 21.23
N ILE A 2 -2.79 -2.29 20.16
CA ILE A 2 -2.20 -2.22 18.82
C ILE A 2 -1.97 -0.75 18.50
N GLY A 3 -0.78 -0.37 18.06
CA GLY A 3 -0.48 0.96 17.53
C GLY A 3 -0.72 0.97 16.02
N LEU A 4 -1.41 1.97 15.49
CA LEU A 4 -1.57 2.20 14.05
C LEU A 4 -0.88 3.51 13.69
N LEU A 5 0.15 3.41 12.85
CA LEU A 5 0.84 4.58 12.35
C LEU A 5 0.23 5.02 11.01
N HIS A 6 -0.20 6.28 10.96
CA HIS A 6 -0.83 6.96 9.82
C HIS A 6 -2.24 6.47 9.44
N PRO A 7 -3.30 6.90 10.16
CA PRO A 7 -4.69 6.60 9.83
C PRO A 7 -5.18 7.45 8.63
N GLY A 8 -4.54 7.25 7.46
CA GLY A 8 -5.10 7.65 6.17
C GLY A 8 -6.34 6.83 5.84
N GLU A 9 -6.88 6.93 4.63
CA GLU A 9 -8.07 6.17 4.20
C GLU A 9 -7.92 4.66 4.48
N MET A 10 -6.83 4.05 4.02
CA MET A 10 -6.57 2.62 4.19
C MET A 10 -6.27 2.28 5.65
N GLY A 11 -5.38 3.05 6.30
CA GLY A 11 -5.00 2.81 7.70
C GLY A 11 -6.19 2.92 8.65
N ALA A 12 -7.02 3.96 8.51
CA ALA A 12 -8.22 4.12 9.32
C ALA A 12 -9.24 2.97 9.13
N ALA A 13 -9.44 2.53 7.88
CA ALA A 13 -10.34 1.40 7.60
C ALA A 13 -9.82 0.08 8.19
N ILE A 14 -8.51 -0.17 8.15
CA ILE A 14 -7.90 -1.34 8.81
C ILE A 14 -7.99 -1.21 10.34
N GLY A 15 -7.72 -0.02 10.88
CA GLY A 15 -7.92 0.27 12.31
C GLY A 15 -9.36 0.01 12.76
N HIS A 16 -10.34 0.38 11.94
CA HIS A 16 -11.76 0.08 12.18
C HIS A 16 -12.03 -1.44 12.21
N CYS A 17 -11.43 -2.22 11.32
CA CYS A 17 -11.56 -3.68 11.38
C CYS A 17 -11.05 -4.22 12.73
N LEU A 18 -9.94 -3.70 13.23
CA LEU A 18 -9.36 -4.11 14.52
C LEU A 18 -10.22 -3.67 15.71
N THR A 19 -10.73 -2.43 15.73
CA THR A 19 -11.60 -1.94 16.82
C THR A 19 -12.92 -2.71 16.84
N LYS A 20 -13.51 -2.99 15.67
CA LYS A 20 -14.73 -3.81 15.56
C LYS A 20 -14.52 -5.26 16.04
N SER A 21 -13.28 -5.78 15.95
CA SER A 21 -12.89 -7.08 16.50
C SER A 21 -12.55 -7.04 18.00
N GLY A 22 -12.79 -5.92 18.69
CA GLY A 22 -12.61 -5.76 20.14
C GLY A 22 -11.19 -5.37 20.57
N HIS A 23 -10.31 -4.99 19.65
CA HIS A 23 -8.96 -4.52 19.96
C HIS A 23 -8.94 -3.02 20.30
N THR A 24 -8.17 -2.63 21.32
CA THR A 24 -7.80 -1.22 21.53
C THR A 24 -6.71 -0.84 20.55
N VAL A 25 -7.01 0.14 19.67
CA VAL A 25 -6.08 0.62 18.65
C VAL A 25 -5.69 2.06 18.96
N LEU A 26 -4.40 2.27 19.21
CA LEU A 26 -3.78 3.57 19.51
C LEU A 26 -3.29 4.23 18.22
N TRP A 27 -3.33 5.55 18.17
CA TRP A 27 -2.72 6.32 17.09
C TRP A 27 -2.09 7.61 17.63
N ALA A 28 -1.27 8.30 16.85
CA ALA A 28 -0.62 9.55 17.21
C ALA A 28 -1.23 10.73 16.43
N SER A 29 -1.81 11.69 17.15
CA SER A 29 -2.45 12.87 16.55
C SER A 29 -1.49 14.02 16.26
N GLU A 30 -0.32 14.04 16.90
CA GLU A 30 0.68 15.10 16.72
C GLU A 30 1.04 15.32 15.26
N GLY A 31 0.95 16.57 14.79
CA GLY A 31 1.26 16.96 13.41
C GLY A 31 0.28 16.45 12.35
N ARG A 32 -0.89 15.92 12.73
CA ARG A 32 -1.89 15.38 11.79
C ARG A 32 -2.97 16.38 11.43
N SER A 33 -3.40 16.34 10.17
CA SER A 33 -4.48 17.21 9.68
C SER A 33 -5.82 16.89 10.35
N PRO A 34 -6.75 17.88 10.43
CA PRO A 34 -8.10 17.65 10.94
C PRO A 34 -8.80 16.47 10.25
N ALA A 35 -8.68 16.35 8.93
CA ALA A 35 -9.27 15.24 8.18
C ALA A 35 -8.71 13.87 8.61
N THR A 36 -7.46 13.78 9.04
CA THR A 36 -6.88 12.54 9.59
C THR A 36 -7.42 12.25 10.99
N GLN A 37 -7.59 13.29 11.82
CA GLN A 37 -8.18 13.18 13.15
C GLN A 37 -9.64 12.70 13.08
N ASP A 38 -10.43 13.25 12.17
CA ASP A 38 -11.82 12.84 11.93
C ASP A 38 -11.91 11.37 11.49
N ARG A 39 -11.03 10.93 10.58
CA ARG A 39 -10.97 9.52 10.16
C ARG A 39 -10.62 8.59 11.31
N ALA A 40 -9.62 8.96 12.12
CA ALA A 40 -9.21 8.17 13.29
C ALA A 40 -10.36 8.05 14.31
N LYS A 41 -11.05 9.15 14.60
CA LYS A 41 -12.21 9.18 15.47
C LYS A 41 -13.35 8.31 14.93
N ALA A 42 -13.68 8.44 13.65
CA ALA A 42 -14.74 7.63 13.01
C ALA A 42 -14.38 6.13 13.00
N ALA A 43 -13.11 5.77 12.94
CA ALA A 43 -12.62 4.40 13.03
C ALA A 43 -12.56 3.86 14.48
N GLY A 44 -12.87 4.68 15.49
CA GLY A 44 -12.84 4.30 16.90
C GLY A 44 -11.43 4.15 17.47
N LEU A 45 -10.44 4.87 16.91
CA LEU A 45 -9.06 4.84 17.37
C LEU A 45 -8.89 5.71 18.63
N SER A 46 -8.06 5.26 19.56
CA SER A 46 -7.72 5.99 20.79
C SER A 46 -6.48 6.84 20.57
N ASP A 47 -6.56 8.13 20.80
CA ASP A 47 -5.43 9.04 20.64
C ASP A 47 -4.43 8.89 21.79
N ALA A 48 -3.18 8.61 21.45
CA ALA A 48 -2.06 8.56 22.40
C ALA A 48 -1.16 9.82 22.31
N GLY A 49 -1.52 10.78 21.46
CA GLY A 49 -0.81 12.03 21.25
C GLY A 49 0.41 11.86 20.32
N THR A 50 1.46 11.20 20.77
CA THR A 50 2.74 11.08 20.03
C THR A 50 3.04 9.66 19.56
N VAL A 51 3.91 9.52 18.56
CA VAL A 51 4.41 8.21 18.09
C VAL A 51 5.16 7.48 19.21
N ALA A 52 5.93 8.20 20.03
CA ALA A 52 6.61 7.62 21.19
C ALA A 52 5.64 7.05 22.22
N ALA A 53 4.52 7.74 22.49
CA ALA A 53 3.48 7.25 23.39
C ALA A 53 2.77 6.00 22.84
N VAL A 54 2.55 5.94 21.52
CA VAL A 54 2.05 4.72 20.85
C VAL A 54 3.03 3.57 21.04
N ALA A 55 4.31 3.77 20.74
CA ALA A 55 5.35 2.75 20.84
C ALA A 55 5.56 2.27 22.30
N GLY A 56 5.40 3.16 23.29
CA GLY A 56 5.53 2.81 24.71
C GLY A 56 4.36 1.97 25.26
N GLN A 57 3.20 1.98 24.61
CA GLN A 57 1.99 1.31 25.09
C GLN A 57 1.58 0.10 24.23
N ALA A 58 1.94 0.08 22.96
CA ALA A 58 1.56 -0.97 22.03
C ALA A 58 2.46 -2.21 22.15
N GLY A 59 1.89 -3.40 22.05
CA GLY A 59 2.63 -4.64 21.87
C GLY A 59 2.84 -4.99 20.39
N ILE A 60 1.99 -4.44 19.51
CA ILE A 60 2.04 -4.58 18.06
C ILE A 60 1.90 -3.20 17.47
N ILE A 61 2.73 -2.86 16.49
CA ILE A 61 2.59 -1.64 15.67
C ILE A 61 2.32 -2.06 14.23
N LEU A 62 1.26 -1.49 13.64
CA LEU A 62 0.92 -1.62 12.22
C LEU A 62 1.23 -0.31 11.51
N SER A 63 2.12 -0.36 10.54
CA SER A 63 2.48 0.76 9.66
C SER A 63 1.72 0.69 8.35
N VAL A 64 0.95 1.74 8.03
CA VAL A 64 0.21 1.89 6.77
C VAL A 64 0.44 3.31 6.25
N CYS A 65 1.52 3.53 5.52
CA CYS A 65 1.92 4.84 5.01
C CYS A 65 2.27 4.76 3.51
N PRO A 66 2.49 5.90 2.84
CA PRO A 66 3.03 5.90 1.47
C PRO A 66 4.42 5.24 1.41
N PRO A 67 4.78 4.57 0.29
CA PRO A 67 6.04 3.84 0.15
C PRO A 67 7.28 4.64 0.55
N HIS A 68 7.39 5.87 0.06
CA HIS A 68 8.51 6.76 0.33
C HIS A 68 8.70 7.15 1.81
N ALA A 69 7.69 6.95 2.65
CA ALA A 69 7.74 7.26 4.07
C ALA A 69 8.00 6.02 4.96
N ALA A 70 8.07 4.82 4.39
CA ALA A 70 8.11 3.58 5.16
C ALA A 70 9.33 3.50 6.09
N THR A 71 10.51 3.84 5.59
CA THR A 71 11.76 3.84 6.35
C THR A 71 11.74 4.88 7.47
N ASP A 72 11.29 6.11 7.19
CA ASP A 72 11.20 7.18 8.19
C ASP A 72 10.21 6.83 9.31
N VAL A 73 9.09 6.20 8.94
CA VAL A 73 8.06 5.75 9.90
C VAL A 73 8.61 4.63 10.78
N ALA A 74 9.36 3.70 10.24
CA ALA A 74 10.04 2.66 11.02
C ALA A 74 11.11 3.26 11.94
N TRP A 75 11.86 4.25 11.46
CA TRP A 75 12.85 4.97 12.27
C TRP A 75 12.20 5.74 13.44
N ALA A 76 11.03 6.31 13.24
CA ALA A 76 10.32 7.04 14.30
C ALA A 76 9.92 6.16 15.51
N VAL A 77 9.93 4.84 15.33
CA VAL A 77 9.71 3.84 16.42
C VAL A 77 10.97 3.03 16.71
N HIS A 78 12.17 3.55 16.38
CA HIS A 78 13.43 2.90 16.67
C HIS A 78 13.55 2.60 18.19
N GLY A 79 13.93 1.37 18.52
CA GLY A 79 13.94 0.88 19.90
C GLY A 79 12.63 0.21 20.34
N PHE A 80 11.62 0.14 19.51
CA PHE A 80 10.42 -0.64 19.79
C PHE A 80 10.74 -2.14 19.80
N ARG A 81 10.42 -2.81 20.90
CA ARG A 81 10.72 -4.23 21.11
C ARG A 81 9.55 -5.18 20.90
N GLY A 82 8.41 -4.65 20.49
CA GLY A 82 7.21 -5.44 20.15
C GLY A 82 7.25 -6.00 18.73
N LEU A 83 6.07 -6.28 18.19
CA LEU A 83 5.89 -6.77 16.82
C LEU A 83 5.57 -5.60 15.88
N TYR A 84 6.47 -5.27 14.98
CA TYR A 84 6.25 -4.29 13.91
C TYR A 84 5.73 -4.99 12.66
N VAL A 85 4.57 -4.56 12.19
CA VAL A 85 3.94 -5.04 10.96
C VAL A 85 4.04 -3.93 9.92
N ASP A 86 4.84 -4.14 8.90
CA ASP A 86 4.92 -3.24 7.75
C ASP A 86 3.88 -3.66 6.71
N ALA A 87 2.86 -2.85 6.51
CA ALA A 87 1.82 -3.11 5.52
C ALA A 87 1.85 -2.08 4.37
N ASN A 88 3.04 -1.57 4.05
CA ASN A 88 3.28 -0.58 3.03
C ASN A 88 3.52 -1.23 1.65
N ALA A 89 3.43 -0.44 0.58
CA ALA A 89 3.67 -0.93 -0.78
C ALA A 89 5.15 -0.74 -1.17
N ILE A 90 6.04 -1.42 -0.48
CA ILE A 90 7.50 -1.34 -0.64
C ILE A 90 8.07 -2.59 -1.30
N SER A 91 9.27 -2.46 -1.88
CA SER A 91 10.01 -3.58 -2.46
C SER A 91 10.46 -4.58 -1.40
N PRO A 92 10.72 -5.85 -1.76
CA PRO A 92 11.39 -6.79 -0.86
C PRO A 92 12.75 -6.30 -0.36
N GLY A 93 13.43 -5.42 -1.11
CA GLY A 93 14.67 -4.75 -0.70
C GLY A 93 14.42 -3.83 0.49
N THR A 94 13.56 -2.82 0.30
CA THR A 94 13.14 -1.86 1.34
C THR A 94 12.55 -2.57 2.56
N ALA A 95 11.75 -3.64 2.35
CA ALA A 95 11.20 -4.43 3.45
C ALA A 95 12.28 -5.11 4.30
N ARG A 96 13.38 -5.61 3.68
CA ARG A 96 14.52 -6.15 4.42
C ARG A 96 15.27 -5.08 5.22
N GLU A 97 15.43 -3.89 4.68
CA GLU A 97 16.06 -2.76 5.37
C GLU A 97 15.24 -2.35 6.60
N VAL A 98 13.93 -2.21 6.45
CA VAL A 98 13.02 -1.93 7.59
C VAL A 98 13.07 -3.07 8.61
N ALA A 99 13.03 -4.34 8.17
CA ALA A 99 13.13 -5.49 9.05
C ALA A 99 14.42 -5.47 9.88
N GLN A 100 15.56 -5.19 9.24
CA GLN A 100 16.86 -5.09 9.92
C GLN A 100 16.85 -3.97 10.96
N MET A 101 16.36 -2.77 10.61
CA MET A 101 16.24 -1.62 11.51
C MET A 101 15.44 -1.96 12.78
N ILE A 102 14.34 -2.68 12.64
CA ILE A 102 13.49 -3.08 13.77
C ILE A 102 14.17 -4.18 14.61
N THR A 103 14.76 -5.17 13.96
CA THR A 103 15.34 -6.33 14.66
C THR A 103 16.66 -6.01 15.36
N ASP A 104 17.44 -5.07 14.87
CA ASP A 104 18.70 -4.61 15.51
C ASP A 104 18.47 -4.04 16.91
N THR A 105 17.25 -3.56 17.20
CA THR A 105 16.88 -3.02 18.52
C THR A 105 16.08 -4.01 19.37
N GLY A 106 15.95 -5.26 18.90
CA GLY A 106 15.27 -6.34 19.62
C GLY A 106 13.78 -6.41 19.37
N GLY A 107 13.26 -5.70 18.36
CA GLY A 107 11.90 -5.83 17.86
C GLY A 107 11.74 -7.09 16.99
N ARG A 108 10.50 -7.39 16.63
CA ARG A 108 10.12 -8.46 15.68
C ARG A 108 9.43 -7.84 14.49
N TYR A 109 9.58 -8.44 13.33
CA TYR A 109 9.07 -7.89 12.07
C TYR A 109 8.14 -8.89 11.35
N VAL A 110 7.06 -8.36 10.80
CA VAL A 110 6.17 -9.05 9.85
C VAL A 110 6.00 -8.17 8.63
N ASP A 111 6.28 -8.74 7.47
CA ASP A 111 6.05 -8.12 6.17
C ASP A 111 4.57 -8.24 5.77
N GLY A 112 4.01 -7.18 5.23
CA GLY A 112 2.62 -7.11 4.80
C GLY A 112 2.44 -6.38 3.47
N GLY A 113 1.49 -6.85 2.69
CA GLY A 113 1.12 -6.23 1.41
C GLY A 113 -0.40 -6.16 1.25
N ILE A 114 -0.95 -4.95 1.16
CA ILE A 114 -2.39 -4.73 1.00
C ILE A 114 -2.76 -4.70 -0.47
N ILE A 115 -3.74 -5.52 -0.87
CA ILE A 115 -4.32 -5.55 -2.21
C ILE A 115 -5.83 -5.30 -2.11
N GLY A 116 -6.32 -4.26 -2.75
CA GLY A 116 -7.72 -3.86 -2.79
C GLY A 116 -7.94 -2.41 -2.34
N LEU A 117 -9.21 -2.00 -2.32
CA LEU A 117 -9.66 -0.72 -1.77
C LEU A 117 -9.78 -0.83 -0.23
N PRO A 118 -9.99 0.29 0.51
CA PRO A 118 -10.25 0.20 1.95
C PRO A 118 -11.29 -0.87 2.29
N PRO A 119 -11.08 -1.68 3.35
CA PRO A 119 -11.97 -2.79 3.71
C PRO A 119 -13.42 -2.36 3.87
N THR A 120 -14.31 -3.19 3.35
CA THR A 120 -15.77 -3.06 3.49
C THR A 120 -16.37 -4.44 3.73
N ALA A 121 -17.67 -4.50 4.03
CA ALA A 121 -18.39 -5.75 4.22
C ALA A 121 -18.30 -6.73 3.01
N SER A 122 -17.90 -6.25 1.83
CA SER A 122 -17.66 -7.12 0.66
C SER A 122 -16.43 -8.03 0.79
N ARG A 123 -15.55 -7.75 1.76
CA ARG A 123 -14.32 -8.54 2.05
C ARG A 123 -13.41 -8.74 0.83
N THR A 124 -13.34 -7.75 -0.06
CA THR A 124 -12.52 -7.82 -1.26
C THR A 124 -11.09 -7.33 -1.05
N THR A 125 -10.77 -6.79 0.15
CA THR A 125 -9.43 -6.35 0.52
C THR A 125 -8.66 -7.47 1.18
N ARG A 126 -7.47 -7.74 0.70
CA ARG A 126 -6.58 -8.78 1.23
C ARG A 126 -5.32 -8.14 1.81
N LEU A 127 -4.94 -8.59 3.00
CA LEU A 127 -3.65 -8.31 3.62
C LEU A 127 -2.81 -9.59 3.54
N TYR A 128 -1.85 -9.62 2.64
CA TYR A 128 -0.86 -10.68 2.59
C TYR A 128 0.19 -10.43 3.66
N LEU A 129 0.62 -11.49 4.34
CA LEU A 129 1.54 -11.45 5.47
C LEU A 129 2.64 -12.48 5.28
N SER A 130 3.86 -12.16 5.70
CA SER A 130 4.97 -13.11 5.75
C SER A 130 5.94 -12.80 6.89
N GLY A 131 6.74 -13.78 7.25
CA GLY A 131 7.66 -13.73 8.39
C GLY A 131 7.21 -14.62 9.56
N PRO A 132 8.06 -14.79 10.59
CA PRO A 132 7.85 -15.79 11.66
C PRO A 132 6.57 -15.59 12.48
N ASP A 133 6.13 -14.36 12.67
CA ASP A 133 4.94 -14.02 13.46
C ASP A 133 3.70 -13.69 12.59
N ALA A 134 3.72 -14.00 11.29
CA ALA A 134 2.64 -13.65 10.35
C ALA A 134 1.29 -14.24 10.76
N GLU A 135 1.24 -15.47 11.27
CA GLU A 135 0.01 -16.12 11.75
C GLU A 135 -0.62 -15.40 12.95
N LYS A 136 0.22 -14.81 13.83
CA LYS A 136 -0.28 -14.00 14.95
C LYS A 136 -0.98 -12.74 14.48
N VAL A 137 -0.45 -12.11 13.43
CA VAL A 137 -1.06 -10.93 12.81
C VAL A 137 -2.33 -11.31 12.05
N GLN A 138 -2.31 -12.44 11.31
CA GLN A 138 -3.49 -12.97 10.62
C GLN A 138 -4.66 -13.17 11.59
N ALA A 139 -4.40 -13.73 12.75
CA ALA A 139 -5.43 -14.01 13.78
C ALA A 139 -6.16 -12.75 14.26
N LEU A 140 -5.52 -11.57 14.25
CA LEU A 140 -6.15 -10.29 14.64
C LEU A 140 -7.33 -9.90 13.73
N PHE A 141 -7.35 -10.40 12.50
CA PHE A 141 -8.35 -10.07 11.49
C PHE A 141 -9.38 -11.19 11.28
N THR A 142 -9.37 -12.23 12.11
CA THR A 142 -10.35 -13.33 12.02
C THR A 142 -11.77 -12.79 12.18
N GLY A 143 -12.64 -13.06 11.20
CA GLY A 143 -14.03 -12.59 11.21
C GLY A 143 -14.23 -11.12 10.83
N SER A 144 -13.15 -10.36 10.55
CA SER A 144 -13.24 -8.95 10.13
C SER A 144 -13.56 -8.81 8.63
N ASP A 145 -13.75 -7.56 8.20
CA ASP A 145 -13.96 -7.21 6.79
C ASP A 145 -12.64 -7.23 5.96
N LEU A 146 -11.48 -7.44 6.60
CA LEU A 146 -10.18 -7.61 5.97
C LEU A 146 -9.79 -9.08 5.92
N ASP A 147 -9.50 -9.59 4.72
CA ASP A 147 -9.06 -10.97 4.49
C ASP A 147 -7.53 -11.07 4.61
N ALA A 148 -7.05 -11.50 5.78
CA ALA A 148 -5.62 -11.66 6.04
C ALA A 148 -5.14 -13.07 5.61
N ARG A 149 -4.06 -13.12 4.81
CA ARG A 149 -3.53 -14.34 4.19
C ARG A 149 -2.03 -14.47 4.36
N ILE A 150 -1.52 -15.67 4.58
CA ILE A 150 -0.09 -15.93 4.56
C ILE A 150 0.38 -16.01 3.11
N ALA A 151 1.37 -15.18 2.76
CA ALA A 151 1.93 -15.11 1.40
C ALA A 151 2.96 -16.21 1.13
N GLY A 152 3.70 -16.61 2.15
CA GLY A 152 4.76 -17.62 2.03
C GLY A 152 5.72 -17.62 3.23
N LYS A 153 6.77 -18.43 3.15
CA LYS A 153 7.75 -18.61 4.23
C LYS A 153 8.88 -17.57 4.22
N ALA A 154 9.20 -17.01 3.06
CA ALA A 154 10.25 -15.99 2.96
C ALA A 154 9.83 -14.70 3.68
N LEU A 155 10.75 -14.05 4.38
CA LEU A 155 10.48 -12.87 5.20
C LEU A 155 9.72 -11.78 4.43
N THR A 156 10.04 -11.56 3.16
CA THR A 156 9.48 -10.49 2.32
C THR A 156 8.55 -11.02 1.20
N ALA A 157 7.90 -12.18 1.43
CA ALA A 157 7.00 -12.77 0.44
C ALA A 157 5.75 -11.91 0.19
N ALA A 158 5.24 -11.22 1.22
CA ALA A 158 4.08 -10.35 1.08
C ALA A 158 4.38 -9.12 0.22
N SER A 159 5.52 -8.47 0.42
CA SER A 159 6.04 -7.41 -0.46
C SER A 159 6.23 -7.92 -1.89
N GLY A 160 6.78 -9.13 -2.07
CA GLY A 160 6.92 -9.76 -3.39
C GLY A 160 5.58 -9.91 -4.11
N VAL A 161 4.55 -10.43 -3.43
CA VAL A 161 3.18 -10.53 -3.98
C VAL A 161 2.63 -9.15 -4.33
N LYS A 162 2.81 -8.16 -3.45
CA LYS A 162 2.35 -6.79 -3.67
C LYS A 162 3.01 -6.15 -4.88
N MET A 163 4.33 -6.29 -5.02
CA MET A 163 5.08 -5.75 -6.17
C MET A 163 4.67 -6.42 -7.48
N ALA A 164 4.60 -7.75 -7.52
CA ALA A 164 4.19 -8.47 -8.72
C ALA A 164 2.75 -8.14 -9.15
N TYR A 165 1.82 -8.02 -8.19
CA TYR A 165 0.45 -7.61 -8.47
C TYR A 165 0.36 -6.15 -8.95
N GLY A 166 1.11 -5.24 -8.32
CA GLY A 166 1.19 -3.83 -8.71
C GLY A 166 1.81 -3.65 -10.10
N ALA A 167 2.86 -4.41 -10.40
CA ALA A 167 3.51 -4.44 -11.72
C ALA A 167 2.50 -4.70 -12.84
N TRP A 168 1.65 -5.70 -12.68
CA TRP A 168 0.59 -5.99 -13.63
C TRP A 168 -0.48 -4.88 -13.65
N THR A 169 -1.09 -4.58 -12.53
CA THR A 169 -2.30 -3.75 -12.50
C THR A 169 -2.04 -2.29 -12.83
N LYS A 170 -0.99 -1.69 -12.27
CA LYS A 170 -0.63 -0.28 -12.50
C LYS A 170 0.31 -0.11 -13.68
N GLY A 171 1.24 -1.04 -13.91
CA GLY A 171 2.07 -1.03 -15.09
C GLY A 171 1.24 -1.10 -16.38
N THR A 172 0.24 -2.00 -16.44
CA THR A 172 -0.67 -2.04 -17.60
C THR A 172 -1.57 -0.83 -17.70
N ALA A 173 -1.97 -0.19 -16.58
CA ALA A 173 -2.71 1.06 -16.62
C ALA A 173 -1.87 2.19 -17.24
N ALA A 174 -0.61 2.35 -16.83
CA ALA A 174 0.30 3.32 -17.42
C ALA A 174 0.53 3.06 -18.92
N LEU A 175 0.72 1.79 -19.30
CA LEU A 175 0.91 1.40 -20.72
C LEU A 175 -0.31 1.77 -21.57
N ILE A 176 -1.53 1.47 -21.10
CA ILE A 176 -2.77 1.80 -21.83
C ILE A 176 -2.92 3.31 -21.96
N LEU A 177 -2.60 4.09 -20.94
CA LEU A 177 -2.64 5.56 -20.99
C LEU A 177 -1.65 6.10 -22.03
N ALA A 178 -0.41 5.60 -22.05
CA ALA A 178 0.61 5.99 -23.02
C ALA A 178 0.20 5.63 -24.47
N ILE A 179 -0.37 4.45 -24.68
CA ILE A 179 -0.85 4.01 -26.01
C ILE A 179 -1.99 4.92 -26.50
N ARG A 180 -2.93 5.29 -25.61
CA ARG A 180 -4.02 6.21 -25.98
C ARG A 180 -3.51 7.61 -26.33
N GLU A 181 -2.51 8.10 -25.62
CA GLU A 181 -1.86 9.38 -25.94
C GLU A 181 -1.16 9.32 -27.28
N LEU A 182 -0.34 8.28 -27.53
CA LEU A 182 0.30 8.06 -28.81
C LEU A 182 -0.72 8.05 -29.97
N ALA A 183 -1.82 7.32 -29.82
CA ALA A 183 -2.83 7.22 -30.86
C ALA A 183 -3.51 8.57 -31.17
N ARG A 184 -3.66 9.45 -30.18
CA ARG A 184 -4.17 10.82 -30.37
C ARG A 184 -3.15 11.68 -31.12
N GLU A 185 -1.89 11.65 -30.73
CA GLU A 185 -0.82 12.39 -31.40
C GLU A 185 -0.67 11.99 -32.87
N GLU A 186 -0.82 10.70 -33.17
CA GLU A 186 -0.78 10.17 -34.53
C GLU A 186 -2.11 10.32 -35.30
N GLY A 187 -3.18 10.83 -34.68
CA GLY A 187 -4.48 11.03 -35.31
C GLY A 187 -5.24 9.73 -35.64
N VAL A 188 -4.93 8.63 -34.96
CA VAL A 188 -5.50 7.28 -35.24
C VAL A 188 -6.32 6.70 -34.09
N GLU A 189 -6.72 7.52 -33.10
CA GLU A 189 -7.39 7.02 -31.89
C GLU A 189 -8.69 6.30 -32.21
N GLU A 190 -9.54 6.83 -33.09
CA GLU A 190 -10.81 6.19 -33.50
C GLU A 190 -10.58 4.81 -34.12
N THR A 191 -9.57 4.72 -35.00
CA THR A 191 -9.21 3.45 -35.67
C THR A 191 -8.71 2.43 -34.66
N LEU A 192 -7.87 2.86 -33.68
CA LEU A 192 -7.39 1.98 -32.62
C LEU A 192 -8.54 1.47 -31.74
N LEU A 193 -9.49 2.33 -31.38
CA LEU A 193 -10.66 1.94 -30.58
C LEU A 193 -11.56 0.95 -31.34
N ALA A 194 -11.77 1.14 -32.62
CA ALA A 194 -12.51 0.21 -33.46
C ALA A 194 -11.81 -1.16 -33.52
N GLU A 195 -10.48 -1.20 -33.68
CA GLU A 195 -9.70 -2.44 -33.63
C GLU A 195 -9.80 -3.13 -32.24
N TRP A 196 -9.69 -2.36 -31.17
CA TRP A 196 -9.85 -2.91 -29.82
C TRP A 196 -11.25 -3.51 -29.59
N ALA A 197 -12.29 -2.89 -30.13
CA ALA A 197 -13.64 -3.44 -30.01
C ALA A 197 -13.78 -4.81 -30.66
N LEU A 198 -13.00 -5.08 -31.74
CA LEU A 198 -12.98 -6.37 -32.43
C LEU A 198 -12.08 -7.40 -31.74
N SER A 199 -10.83 -7.01 -31.42
CA SER A 199 -9.77 -7.96 -31.02
C SER A 199 -9.51 -8.00 -29.52
N GLN A 200 -9.89 -6.97 -28.75
CA GLN A 200 -9.60 -6.81 -27.33
C GLN A 200 -10.87 -6.36 -26.55
N PRO A 201 -11.87 -7.21 -26.40
CA PRO A 201 -13.11 -6.85 -25.72
C PRO A 201 -12.86 -6.24 -24.33
N ARG A 202 -13.50 -5.11 -24.04
CA ARG A 202 -13.38 -4.31 -22.80
C ARG A 202 -12.08 -3.53 -22.61
N LEU A 203 -11.14 -3.52 -23.57
CA LEU A 203 -9.90 -2.77 -23.41
C LEU A 203 -10.14 -1.25 -23.41
N GLU A 204 -11.11 -0.77 -24.20
CA GLU A 204 -11.55 0.62 -24.15
C GLU A 204 -12.10 0.99 -22.77
N GLU A 205 -13.03 0.20 -22.23
CA GLU A 205 -13.57 0.42 -20.88
C GLU A 205 -12.46 0.45 -19.83
N ARG A 206 -11.51 -0.49 -19.93
CA ARG A 206 -10.35 -0.54 -19.06
C ARG A 206 -9.48 0.72 -19.19
N SER A 207 -9.27 1.24 -20.40
CA SER A 207 -8.49 2.45 -20.63
C SER A 207 -9.15 3.67 -19.99
N GLN A 208 -10.48 3.81 -20.11
CA GLN A 208 -11.25 4.86 -19.45
C GLN A 208 -11.20 4.75 -17.93
N GLY A 209 -11.30 3.53 -17.39
CA GLY A 209 -11.15 3.25 -15.97
C GLY A 209 -9.74 3.62 -15.45
N SER A 210 -8.70 3.31 -16.24
CA SER A 210 -7.32 3.67 -15.92
C SER A 210 -7.11 5.18 -15.89
N ALA A 211 -7.71 5.93 -16.84
CA ALA A 211 -7.63 7.39 -16.87
C ALA A 211 -8.28 8.01 -15.63
N ARG A 212 -9.54 7.65 -15.32
CA ARG A 212 -10.22 8.14 -14.11
C ARG A 212 -9.45 7.81 -12.84
N ALA A 213 -8.89 6.61 -12.74
CA ALA A 213 -8.12 6.20 -11.57
C ALA A 213 -6.77 6.95 -11.45
N ALA A 214 -6.11 7.23 -12.58
CA ALA A 214 -4.87 8.02 -12.60
C ALA A 214 -5.13 9.48 -12.23
N GLU A 215 -6.19 10.11 -12.75
CA GLU A 215 -6.62 11.46 -12.37
C GLU A 215 -6.85 11.58 -10.85
N ALA A 216 -7.50 10.59 -10.26
CA ALA A 216 -7.80 10.60 -8.83
C ALA A 216 -6.58 10.30 -7.93
N LYS A 217 -5.67 9.42 -8.36
CA LYS A 217 -4.65 8.80 -7.47
C LYS A 217 -3.29 8.58 -8.11
N GLY A 218 -3.07 8.96 -9.37
CA GLY A 218 -1.85 8.65 -10.12
C GLY A 218 -0.57 9.08 -9.41
N TRP A 219 -0.59 10.24 -8.78
CA TRP A 219 0.53 10.76 -8.00
C TRP A 219 1.02 9.80 -6.88
N ARG A 220 0.12 8.98 -6.30
CA ARG A 220 0.47 7.98 -5.27
C ARG A 220 1.21 6.79 -5.88
N TRP A 221 1.02 6.53 -7.17
CA TRP A 221 1.57 5.34 -7.83
C TRP A 221 3.00 5.53 -8.33
N VAL A 222 3.49 6.77 -8.39
CA VAL A 222 4.88 7.06 -8.79
C VAL A 222 5.86 6.26 -7.95
N ALA A 223 5.85 6.46 -6.62
CA ALA A 223 6.75 5.75 -5.72
C ALA A 223 6.53 4.22 -5.73
N GLU A 224 5.28 3.76 -5.93
CA GLU A 224 5.02 2.32 -6.05
C GLU A 224 5.62 1.73 -7.34
N MET A 225 5.63 2.48 -8.45
CA MET A 225 6.30 2.05 -9.69
C MET A 225 7.83 2.00 -9.53
N GLU A 226 8.40 2.94 -8.80
CA GLU A 226 9.83 2.97 -8.48
C GLU A 226 10.23 1.76 -7.62
N GLU A 227 9.45 1.40 -6.59
CA GLU A 227 9.65 0.20 -5.78
C GLU A 227 9.52 -1.10 -6.62
N ILE A 228 8.60 -1.14 -7.57
CA ILE A 228 8.48 -2.27 -8.51
C ILE A 228 9.69 -2.34 -9.44
N ALA A 229 10.16 -1.20 -9.97
CA ALA A 229 11.36 -1.15 -10.79
C ALA A 229 12.59 -1.68 -10.03
N ALA A 230 12.79 -1.24 -8.77
CA ALA A 230 13.83 -1.75 -7.90
C ALA A 230 13.71 -3.27 -7.65
N THR A 231 12.47 -3.77 -7.51
CA THR A 231 12.21 -5.22 -7.37
C THR A 231 12.60 -5.99 -8.63
N MET A 232 12.27 -5.46 -9.82
CA MET A 232 12.66 -6.05 -11.11
C MET A 232 14.18 -6.07 -11.27
N ALA A 233 14.86 -4.94 -11.03
CA ALA A 233 16.31 -4.85 -11.10
C ALA A 233 17.00 -5.85 -10.15
N ALA A 234 16.53 -5.96 -8.91
CA ALA A 234 17.06 -6.92 -7.94
C ALA A 234 16.87 -8.39 -8.34
N ALA A 235 15.86 -8.67 -9.19
CA ALA A 235 15.62 -9.99 -9.78
C ALA A 235 16.39 -10.21 -11.10
N GLY A 236 17.21 -9.26 -11.55
CA GLY A 236 17.91 -9.32 -12.85
C GLY A 236 16.99 -9.12 -14.06
N LEU A 237 15.79 -8.57 -13.86
CA LEU A 237 14.81 -8.29 -14.92
C LEU A 237 14.88 -6.82 -15.34
N PRO A 238 14.48 -6.47 -16.58
CA PRO A 238 14.42 -5.09 -17.04
C PRO A 238 13.47 -4.25 -16.16
N ASP A 239 13.98 -3.18 -15.58
CA ASP A 239 13.25 -2.23 -14.73
C ASP A 239 12.57 -1.10 -15.51
N GLY A 240 13.01 -0.87 -16.77
CA GLY A 240 12.58 0.25 -17.62
C GLY A 240 11.07 0.36 -17.83
N PHE A 241 10.33 -0.75 -17.85
CA PHE A 241 8.86 -0.74 -17.96
C PHE A 241 8.20 0.03 -16.82
N HIS A 242 8.69 -0.14 -15.59
CA HIS A 242 8.08 0.47 -14.42
C HIS A 242 8.64 1.86 -14.14
N LEU A 243 9.89 2.14 -14.53
CA LEU A 243 10.41 3.50 -14.57
C LEU A 243 9.60 4.36 -15.56
N ALA A 244 9.33 3.87 -16.77
CA ALA A 244 8.47 4.56 -17.72
C ALA A 244 7.04 4.73 -17.20
N ALA A 245 6.49 3.74 -16.48
CA ALA A 245 5.19 3.84 -15.84
C ALA A 245 5.16 4.94 -14.76
N ALA A 246 6.23 5.10 -13.98
CA ALA A 246 6.37 6.20 -13.03
C ALA A 246 6.32 7.56 -13.73
N GLU A 247 7.02 7.73 -14.88
CA GLU A 247 6.98 8.95 -15.68
C GLU A 247 5.57 9.27 -16.20
N ILE A 248 4.82 8.26 -16.63
CA ILE A 248 3.42 8.45 -17.05
C ILE A 248 2.58 8.96 -15.86
N PHE A 249 2.73 8.37 -14.66
CA PHE A 249 1.94 8.80 -13.51
C PHE A 249 2.35 10.16 -12.93
N ARG A 250 3.59 10.64 -13.14
CA ARG A 250 4.01 12.02 -12.80
C ARG A 250 3.22 13.09 -13.53
N ARG A 251 2.59 12.76 -14.66
CA ARG A 251 1.70 13.67 -15.39
C ARG A 251 0.33 13.87 -14.71
N TYR A 252 0.06 13.12 -13.63
CA TYR A 252 -1.18 13.19 -12.85
C TYR A 252 -0.86 13.71 -11.43
N PRO A 253 -0.60 15.02 -11.25
CA PRO A 253 -0.25 15.59 -9.96
C PRO A 253 -1.45 15.51 -8.99
N ARG A 254 -1.14 15.64 -7.71
CA ARG A 254 -2.18 15.76 -6.68
C ARG A 254 -2.99 17.04 -6.94
N SER A 255 -4.31 16.93 -7.05
CA SER A 255 -5.19 18.09 -7.09
C SER A 255 -5.23 18.76 -5.71
N ASP A 256 -5.19 20.11 -5.67
CA ASP A 256 -5.22 20.92 -4.43
C ASP A 256 -6.53 20.76 -3.63
N SER A 257 -7.49 20.00 -4.14
CA SER A 257 -8.82 19.76 -3.56
C SER A 257 -9.02 18.35 -2.98
N ALA A 258 -7.93 17.60 -2.74
CA ALA A 258 -8.01 16.23 -2.22
C ALA A 258 -7.32 16.07 -0.85
#